data_29e2dd7e9e16fe3af186be97999cb90a
#
_entry.id   29e2dd7e9e16fe3af186be97999cb90a
#
_cell.length_a   1.000
_cell.length_b   1.000
_cell.length_c   1.000
_cell.angle_alpha   90.00
_cell.angle_beta   90.00
_cell.angle_gamma   90.00
#
_symmetry.space_group_name_H-M   'P 1'
#
loop_
_entity.id
_entity.type
_entity.pdbx_description
1 polymer ?
#
loop_
_entity_poly.entity_id
_entity_poly.type
_entity_poly.pdbx_seq_one_letter_code
_entity_poly.pdbx_strand_id
1 'polypeptide(L)'
;MTTTHPTPPIEFSADISQITDRFQTTTKPLSESFLADLNIICQSSNDLADRVKHSRDWWPLAMHWSLNAQTARRADVICRPTTTKHISDIVALCSNNSVPITVSGGRSGVCGAAIPLFGGVVIDMTSLAGVISVDEISGLVEVLPGTFGPDLENDLREKHGLSVGHFPQSFDISTVGGWIGSRGAGQFSTRYGKIDDMVAGLEVVLADGSVILTGTEPAGAAGPSLTSLFIGSEGSLGIISKVWLRAHPIAPAERRAAYMFGSFADAVEAMRLAIRSGATPAVLRLYDERESKRAHGGDGTQCALLVLDEGENILIDAMMKVVDNECIANNAQSEDVALVEHWMNHRNDTSGLQALSKKGFVIDTMEVAVCWSKVNQVAETVKKSIMTVTGARSASCHISHSYIDGACIYFTFVAEPTSNTLEAIEISYEAIWNAAQNSALDTGANLSHHHGVGINRAKFIKRALGPAHDVLAAIKHALDPNDILNPGKLGFASSRGEIKTKK
;
A
#
# COMPACT_ATOMS: atom_id res chain seq x y z
N MET A 1 13.90 -6.40 -12.72
CA MET A 1 12.73 -6.82 -13.53
C MET A 1 12.10 -5.57 -14.10
N THR A 2 12.33 -5.28 -15.36
CA THR A 2 11.67 -4.17 -16.06
C THR A 2 10.25 -4.62 -16.41
N THR A 3 9.25 -3.86 -15.96
CA THR A 3 7.87 -4.10 -16.38
C THR A 3 7.72 -3.63 -17.83
N THR A 4 7.09 -4.47 -18.65
CA THR A 4 6.80 -4.12 -20.05
C THR A 4 5.71 -3.06 -20.19
N HIS A 5 4.96 -2.80 -19.10
CA HIS A 5 3.85 -1.84 -19.02
C HIS A 5 4.02 -0.92 -17.81
N PRO A 6 4.69 0.22 -17.96
CA PRO A 6 4.85 1.17 -16.86
C PRO A 6 3.49 1.75 -16.43
N THR A 7 3.36 2.00 -15.13
CA THR A 7 2.17 2.64 -14.57
C THR A 7 1.97 4.05 -15.17
N PRO A 8 0.81 4.32 -15.79
CA PRO A 8 0.59 5.61 -16.45
C PRO A 8 0.47 6.74 -15.43
N PRO A 9 0.79 7.99 -15.78
CA PRO A 9 0.61 9.12 -14.90
C PRO A 9 -0.88 9.36 -14.63
N ILE A 10 -1.18 9.94 -13.47
CA ILE A 10 -2.55 10.36 -13.15
C ILE A 10 -2.86 11.66 -13.92
N GLU A 11 -4.02 11.68 -14.59
CA GLU A 11 -4.44 12.79 -15.43
C GLU A 11 -5.34 13.79 -14.68
N PHE A 12 -5.31 15.05 -15.11
CA PHE A 12 -6.29 16.08 -14.76
C PHE A 12 -7.06 16.50 -16.01
N SER A 13 -8.35 16.79 -15.86
CA SER A 13 -9.23 17.18 -16.97
C SER A 13 -9.14 18.67 -17.35
N ALA A 14 -8.44 19.48 -16.56
CA ALA A 14 -8.40 20.93 -16.74
C ALA A 14 -6.98 21.47 -16.62
N ASP A 15 -6.79 22.72 -17.03
CA ASP A 15 -5.60 23.48 -16.73
C ASP A 15 -5.37 23.56 -15.21
N ILE A 16 -4.13 23.46 -14.79
CA ILE A 16 -3.73 23.45 -13.37
C ILE A 16 -4.26 24.69 -12.63
N SER A 17 -4.34 25.86 -13.30
CA SER A 17 -4.87 27.09 -12.73
C SER A 17 -6.36 27.03 -12.36
N GLN A 18 -7.11 26.12 -12.95
CA GLN A 18 -8.56 25.94 -12.73
C GLN A 18 -8.87 24.87 -11.68
N ILE A 19 -7.86 24.12 -11.20
CA ILE A 19 -8.08 23.05 -10.23
C ILE A 19 -8.44 23.63 -8.88
N THR A 20 -9.50 23.11 -8.26
CA THR A 20 -10.01 23.54 -6.95
C THR A 20 -9.84 22.42 -5.90
N ASP A 21 -9.84 22.78 -4.62
CA ASP A 21 -9.79 21.83 -3.51
C ASP A 21 -11.19 21.29 -3.18
N ARG A 22 -11.31 19.97 -3.03
CA ARG A 22 -12.54 19.27 -2.61
C ARG A 22 -12.79 19.43 -1.12
N PHE A 23 -11.74 19.28 -0.32
CA PHE A 23 -11.82 19.44 1.12
C PHE A 23 -11.49 20.88 1.53
N GLN A 24 -12.32 21.42 2.40
CA GLN A 24 -12.11 22.73 3.03
C GLN A 24 -11.72 22.52 4.49
N THR A 25 -10.60 23.08 4.87
CA THR A 25 -10.12 23.12 6.25
C THR A 25 -9.76 24.54 6.61
N THR A 26 -9.94 24.90 7.87
CA THR A 26 -9.52 26.22 8.36
C THR A 26 -8.01 26.19 8.56
N THR A 27 -7.26 26.74 7.61
CA THR A 27 -5.80 26.87 7.71
C THR A 27 -5.42 28.35 7.71
N LYS A 28 -4.41 28.71 8.51
CA LYS A 28 -3.80 30.04 8.43
C LYS A 28 -2.77 30.03 7.30
N PRO A 29 -2.72 31.08 6.46
CA PRO A 29 -1.63 31.22 5.48
C PRO A 29 -0.27 31.20 6.19
N LEU A 30 0.71 30.58 5.57
CA LEU A 30 2.09 30.61 6.05
C LEU A 30 2.67 32.02 5.88
N SER A 31 3.41 32.48 6.89
CA SER A 31 4.06 33.80 6.83
C SER A 31 5.24 33.80 5.85
N GLU A 32 5.58 34.96 5.31
CA GLU A 32 6.74 35.12 4.44
C GLU A 32 8.05 34.73 5.15
N SER A 33 8.16 35.05 6.46
CA SER A 33 9.32 34.64 7.26
C SER A 33 9.42 33.12 7.38
N PHE A 34 8.30 32.41 7.61
CA PHE A 34 8.30 30.95 7.67
C PHE A 34 8.75 30.33 6.34
N LEU A 35 8.27 30.87 5.21
CA LEU A 35 8.68 30.41 3.88
C LEU A 35 10.15 30.68 3.61
N ALA A 36 10.66 31.83 4.06
CA ALA A 36 12.09 32.17 3.95
C ALA A 36 12.95 31.19 4.77
N ASP A 37 12.56 30.88 6.00
CA ASP A 37 13.27 29.92 6.85
C ASP A 37 13.28 28.52 6.24
N LEU A 38 12.17 28.05 5.65
CA LEU A 38 12.14 26.78 4.90
C LEU A 38 13.12 26.77 3.72
N ASN A 39 13.20 27.85 2.98
CA ASN A 39 14.13 27.97 1.84
C ASN A 39 15.60 27.95 2.26
N ILE A 40 15.92 28.35 3.49
CA ILE A 40 17.28 28.23 4.06
C ILE A 40 17.60 26.78 4.38
N ILE A 41 16.61 26.00 4.86
CA ILE A 41 16.81 24.59 5.27
C ILE A 41 17.00 23.69 4.05
N CYS A 42 16.10 23.78 3.05
CA CYS A 42 16.16 22.91 1.87
C CYS A 42 15.46 23.56 0.66
N GLN A 43 15.60 22.93 -0.50
CA GLN A 43 14.81 23.32 -1.67
C GLN A 43 13.32 23.23 -1.35
N SER A 44 12.61 24.35 -1.48
CA SER A 44 11.16 24.39 -1.31
C SER A 44 10.47 25.07 -2.50
N SER A 45 9.19 24.77 -2.70
CA SER A 45 8.38 25.32 -3.79
C SER A 45 6.94 25.56 -3.32
N ASN A 46 6.43 26.76 -3.59
CA ASN A 46 5.01 27.09 -3.46
C ASN A 46 4.32 27.24 -4.83
N ASP A 47 4.97 26.80 -5.89
CA ASP A 47 4.40 26.77 -7.22
C ASP A 47 3.12 25.95 -7.30
N LEU A 48 2.10 26.47 -8.00
CA LEU A 48 0.78 25.83 -8.06
C LEU A 48 0.84 24.42 -8.67
N ALA A 49 1.68 24.22 -9.69
CA ALA A 49 1.79 22.90 -10.34
C ALA A 49 2.38 21.86 -9.37
N ASP A 50 3.40 22.24 -8.62
CA ASP A 50 3.97 21.38 -7.57
C ASP A 50 2.95 21.04 -6.48
N ARG A 51 2.22 22.03 -5.99
CA ARG A 51 1.20 21.86 -4.95
C ARG A 51 0.08 20.95 -5.42
N VAL A 52 -0.40 21.11 -6.65
CA VAL A 52 -1.41 20.24 -7.27
C VAL A 52 -0.87 18.81 -7.43
N LYS A 53 0.36 18.65 -7.93
CA LYS A 53 0.99 17.33 -8.09
C LYS A 53 1.10 16.55 -6.78
N HIS A 54 1.34 17.25 -5.65
CA HIS A 54 1.48 16.65 -4.32
C HIS A 54 0.18 16.62 -3.50
N SER A 55 -0.96 16.90 -4.10
CA SER A 55 -2.25 16.98 -3.40
C SER A 55 -3.06 15.69 -3.44
N ARG A 56 -2.54 14.62 -4.01
CA ARG A 56 -3.21 13.33 -4.20
C ARG A 56 -2.22 12.18 -4.33
N ASP A 57 -2.76 10.98 -4.18
CA ASP A 57 -2.12 9.70 -4.49
C ASP A 57 -2.97 8.93 -5.52
N TRP A 58 -2.82 7.62 -5.60
CA TRP A 58 -3.57 6.74 -6.50
C TRP A 58 -4.92 6.28 -5.91
N TRP A 59 -5.45 6.95 -4.92
CA TRP A 59 -6.79 6.67 -4.42
C TRP A 59 -7.83 6.86 -5.54
N PRO A 60 -8.61 5.82 -5.90
CA PRO A 60 -9.52 5.89 -7.05
C PRO A 60 -10.55 7.02 -6.98
N LEU A 61 -11.05 7.35 -5.78
CA LEU A 61 -11.93 8.51 -5.63
C LEU A 61 -11.22 9.83 -5.94
N ALA A 62 -9.95 9.97 -5.57
CA ALA A 62 -9.16 11.15 -5.91
C ALA A 62 -8.88 11.27 -7.42
N MET A 63 -8.84 10.14 -8.14
CA MET A 63 -8.78 10.16 -9.61
C MET A 63 -10.07 10.74 -10.23
N HIS A 64 -11.24 10.38 -9.70
CA HIS A 64 -12.51 10.98 -10.14
C HIS A 64 -12.53 12.49 -9.89
N TRP A 65 -12.04 12.98 -8.75
CA TRP A 65 -11.90 14.41 -8.51
C TRP A 65 -10.99 15.07 -9.55
N SER A 66 -9.84 14.44 -9.86
CA SER A 66 -8.90 14.95 -10.86
C SER A 66 -9.53 15.08 -12.25
N LEU A 67 -10.34 14.10 -12.65
CA LEU A 67 -11.13 14.13 -13.90
C LEU A 67 -12.22 15.19 -13.91
N ASN A 68 -12.57 15.76 -12.75
CA ASN A 68 -13.55 16.84 -12.57
C ASN A 68 -12.90 18.16 -12.13
N ALA A 69 -11.66 18.43 -12.52
CA ALA A 69 -10.90 19.63 -12.20
C ALA A 69 -10.78 19.92 -10.70
N GLN A 70 -10.75 18.87 -9.88
CA GLN A 70 -10.60 18.98 -8.44
C GLN A 70 -9.43 18.15 -7.93
N THR A 71 -8.91 18.54 -6.79
CA THR A 71 -7.98 17.73 -6.01
C THR A 71 -8.48 17.66 -4.57
N ALA A 72 -8.03 16.69 -3.79
CA ALA A 72 -8.50 16.52 -2.42
C ALA A 72 -8.23 17.79 -1.58
N ARG A 73 -6.97 18.15 -1.42
CA ARG A 73 -6.50 19.36 -0.72
C ARG A 73 -5.05 19.64 -1.10
N ARG A 74 -4.73 20.90 -1.43
CA ARG A 74 -3.35 21.29 -1.74
C ARG A 74 -2.57 21.64 -0.49
N ALA A 75 -1.28 21.29 -0.47
CA ALA A 75 -0.32 21.85 0.47
C ALA A 75 -0.11 23.34 0.23
N ASP A 76 0.48 24.04 1.19
CA ASP A 76 0.89 25.42 1.04
C ASP A 76 2.30 25.52 0.44
N VAL A 77 3.19 24.57 0.77
CA VAL A 77 4.56 24.48 0.27
C VAL A 77 5.04 23.02 0.20
N ILE A 78 5.90 22.73 -0.76
CA ILE A 78 6.55 21.41 -0.93
C ILE A 78 8.04 21.58 -0.59
N CYS A 79 8.56 20.76 0.32
CA CYS A 79 9.97 20.70 0.72
C CYS A 79 10.62 19.43 0.20
N ARG A 80 11.87 19.54 -0.30
CA ARG A 80 12.66 18.41 -0.82
C ARG A 80 13.95 18.24 -0.03
N PRO A 81 13.90 17.58 1.13
CA PRO A 81 15.08 17.31 1.93
C PRO A 81 16.04 16.35 1.21
N THR A 82 17.34 16.52 1.42
CA THR A 82 18.38 15.59 0.95
C THR A 82 19.19 14.99 2.11
N THR A 83 18.87 15.34 3.35
CA THR A 83 19.52 14.82 4.57
C THR A 83 18.49 14.68 5.69
N THR A 84 18.77 13.80 6.67
CA THR A 84 18.00 13.70 7.93
C THR A 84 17.96 15.03 8.65
N LYS A 85 19.06 15.80 8.62
CA LYS A 85 19.10 17.12 9.27
C LYS A 85 18.07 18.09 8.66
N HIS A 86 17.89 18.11 7.34
CA HIS A 86 16.87 18.94 6.71
C HIS A 86 15.47 18.55 7.22
N ILE A 87 15.18 17.23 7.36
CA ILE A 87 13.89 16.77 7.89
C ILE A 87 13.71 17.25 9.34
N SER A 88 14.73 17.06 10.20
CA SER A 88 14.72 17.50 11.60
C SER A 88 14.46 19.01 11.71
N ASP A 89 15.15 19.81 10.92
CA ASP A 89 15.00 21.28 10.93
C ASP A 89 13.61 21.72 10.44
N ILE A 90 13.09 21.08 9.37
CA ILE A 90 11.71 21.33 8.88
C ILE A 90 10.68 21.01 9.95
N VAL A 91 10.82 19.82 10.59
CA VAL A 91 9.88 19.38 11.64
C VAL A 91 9.92 20.33 12.83
N ALA A 92 11.11 20.70 13.31
CA ALA A 92 11.27 21.65 14.41
C ALA A 92 10.64 23.03 14.07
N LEU A 93 10.86 23.54 12.86
CA LEU A 93 10.27 24.79 12.40
C LEU A 93 8.73 24.69 12.35
N CYS A 94 8.18 23.61 11.82
CA CYS A 94 6.74 23.35 11.77
C CYS A 94 6.14 23.19 13.15
N SER A 95 6.82 22.47 14.07
CA SER A 95 6.38 22.28 15.46
C SER A 95 6.26 23.61 16.20
N ASN A 96 7.28 24.46 16.09
CA ASN A 96 7.30 25.79 16.72
C ASN A 96 6.20 26.74 16.20
N ASN A 97 5.77 26.55 14.95
CA ASN A 97 4.75 27.35 14.30
C ASN A 97 3.37 26.66 14.21
N SER A 98 3.23 25.46 14.76
CA SER A 98 2.01 24.64 14.67
C SER A 98 1.55 24.40 13.21
N VAL A 99 2.48 24.25 12.28
CA VAL A 99 2.21 24.01 10.85
C VAL A 99 2.10 22.49 10.60
N PRO A 100 1.03 22.00 9.94
CA PRO A 100 0.91 20.57 9.65
C PRO A 100 1.90 20.12 8.58
N ILE A 101 2.33 18.86 8.73
CA ILE A 101 3.26 18.19 7.81
C ILE A 101 2.58 16.95 7.24
N THR A 102 2.71 16.73 5.95
CA THR A 102 2.38 15.46 5.30
C THR A 102 3.61 14.95 4.57
N VAL A 103 3.98 13.69 4.82
CA VAL A 103 5.11 13.03 4.16
C VAL A 103 4.63 12.36 2.88
N SER A 104 5.36 12.50 1.79
CA SER A 104 5.09 11.80 0.55
C SER A 104 6.36 11.19 -0.05
N GLY A 105 6.24 9.96 -0.55
CA GLY A 105 7.24 9.34 -1.43
C GLY A 105 6.73 9.32 -2.87
N GLY A 106 6.67 8.15 -3.50
CA GLY A 106 6.15 7.98 -4.87
C GLY A 106 4.65 8.25 -5.03
N ARG A 107 3.91 8.43 -3.95
CA ARG A 107 2.45 8.66 -3.93
C ARG A 107 1.64 7.56 -4.61
N SER A 108 2.14 6.34 -4.57
CA SER A 108 1.51 5.14 -5.14
C SER A 108 0.36 4.59 -4.28
N GLY A 109 0.16 5.12 -3.07
CA GLY A 109 -0.89 4.68 -2.15
C GLY A 109 -2.30 4.89 -2.73
N VAL A 110 -3.23 4.01 -2.33
CA VAL A 110 -4.62 3.98 -2.85
C VAL A 110 -5.67 4.35 -1.79
N CYS A 111 -5.24 4.90 -0.65
CA CYS A 111 -6.14 5.22 0.46
C CYS A 111 -6.12 6.70 0.88
N GLY A 112 -5.37 7.57 0.20
CA GLY A 112 -5.28 8.99 0.53
C GLY A 112 -4.32 9.32 1.69
N ALA A 113 -3.37 8.44 2.03
CA ALA A 113 -2.43 8.69 3.12
C ALA A 113 -1.49 9.88 2.87
N ALA A 114 -1.08 10.11 1.62
CA ALA A 114 -0.19 11.20 1.23
C ALA A 114 -0.90 12.54 0.93
N ILE A 115 -2.20 12.64 1.18
CA ILE A 115 -2.99 13.86 0.93
C ILE A 115 -2.84 14.83 2.10
N PRO A 116 -2.42 16.10 1.88
CA PRO A 116 -2.24 17.10 2.94
C PRO A 116 -3.58 17.71 3.38
N LEU A 117 -4.39 16.99 4.15
CA LEU A 117 -5.76 17.35 4.53
C LEU A 117 -5.90 18.74 5.14
N PHE A 118 -4.88 19.19 5.86
CA PHE A 118 -4.86 20.50 6.53
C PHE A 118 -3.89 21.49 5.89
N GLY A 119 -3.52 21.30 4.60
CA GLY A 119 -2.53 22.14 3.93
C GLY A 119 -1.14 21.99 4.55
N GLY A 120 -0.47 23.13 4.83
CA GLY A 120 0.86 23.14 5.45
C GLY A 120 1.98 22.67 4.52
N VAL A 121 2.95 21.97 5.09
CA VAL A 121 4.15 21.50 4.40
C VAL A 121 3.97 20.07 3.94
N VAL A 122 4.23 19.80 2.65
CA VAL A 122 4.50 18.44 2.19
C VAL A 122 6.01 18.23 2.12
N ILE A 123 6.49 17.18 2.75
CA ILE A 123 7.87 16.73 2.64
C ILE A 123 7.93 15.65 1.55
N ASP A 124 8.45 16.01 0.38
CA ASP A 124 8.69 15.09 -0.73
C ASP A 124 10.03 14.38 -0.52
N MET A 125 9.94 13.12 -0.12
CA MET A 125 11.10 12.29 0.23
C MET A 125 11.89 11.80 -0.98
N THR A 126 11.40 11.96 -2.20
CA THR A 126 12.01 11.38 -3.40
C THR A 126 13.42 11.92 -3.71
N SER A 127 13.79 13.06 -3.14
CA SER A 127 15.17 13.59 -3.22
C SER A 127 16.13 12.98 -2.18
N LEU A 128 15.61 12.26 -1.19
CA LEU A 128 16.38 11.54 -0.18
C LEU A 128 16.43 10.05 -0.56
N ALA A 129 17.22 9.72 -1.59
CA ALA A 129 17.23 8.41 -2.24
C ALA A 129 18.65 7.87 -2.44
N GLY A 130 18.77 6.56 -2.52
CA GLY A 130 19.99 5.80 -2.79
C GLY A 130 20.29 4.77 -1.69
N VAL A 131 21.09 3.76 -2.04
CA VAL A 131 21.68 2.80 -1.10
C VAL A 131 22.90 3.45 -0.48
N ILE A 132 22.99 3.45 0.85
CA ILE A 132 24.09 4.07 1.60
C ILE A 132 25.22 3.05 1.81
N SER A 133 24.86 1.86 2.29
CA SER A 133 25.81 0.79 2.57
C SER A 133 25.13 -0.58 2.49
N VAL A 134 25.92 -1.61 2.20
CA VAL A 134 25.51 -3.01 2.19
C VAL A 134 26.51 -3.83 2.99
N ASP A 135 26.03 -4.45 4.07
CA ASP A 135 26.76 -5.50 4.77
C ASP A 135 26.42 -6.84 4.11
N GLU A 136 27.25 -7.27 3.16
CA GLU A 136 27.04 -8.52 2.41
C GLU A 136 27.15 -9.77 3.29
N ILE A 137 27.87 -9.69 4.43
CA ILE A 137 28.00 -10.81 5.36
C ILE A 137 26.69 -11.05 6.10
N SER A 138 26.07 -9.97 6.57
CA SER A 138 24.82 -10.04 7.33
C SER A 138 23.57 -9.94 6.44
N GLY A 139 23.72 -9.60 5.16
CA GLY A 139 22.59 -9.32 4.26
C GLY A 139 21.79 -8.09 4.70
N LEU A 140 22.44 -7.06 5.26
CA LEU A 140 21.80 -5.82 5.70
C LEU A 140 22.09 -4.67 4.74
N VAL A 141 21.05 -3.98 4.35
CA VAL A 141 21.09 -2.84 3.40
C VAL A 141 20.63 -1.58 4.12
N GLU A 142 21.50 -0.59 4.25
CA GLU A 142 21.14 0.76 4.66
C GLU A 142 20.73 1.57 3.44
N VAL A 143 19.46 2.03 3.40
CA VAL A 143 18.86 2.69 2.26
C VAL A 143 18.06 3.93 2.68
N LEU A 144 18.03 4.94 1.83
CA LEU A 144 17.25 6.16 2.03
C LEU A 144 15.78 5.94 1.62
N PRO A 145 14.80 6.51 2.36
CA PRO A 145 13.38 6.19 2.22
C PRO A 145 12.75 6.65 0.90
N GLY A 146 13.36 7.59 0.20
CA GLY A 146 12.91 8.07 -1.10
C GLY A 146 13.32 7.21 -2.29
N THR A 147 14.11 6.14 -2.05
CA THR A 147 14.58 5.23 -3.09
C THR A 147 13.41 4.46 -3.70
N PHE A 148 13.28 4.49 -5.02
CA PHE A 148 12.28 3.71 -5.74
C PHE A 148 12.66 2.22 -5.82
N GLY A 149 11.65 1.36 -5.96
CA GLY A 149 11.84 -0.08 -6.03
C GLY A 149 12.84 -0.54 -7.10
N PRO A 150 12.71 -0.11 -8.36
CA PRO A 150 13.65 -0.45 -9.41
C PRO A 150 15.09 -0.01 -9.12
N ASP A 151 15.27 1.19 -8.57
CA ASP A 151 16.60 1.71 -8.26
C ASP A 151 17.28 0.88 -7.17
N LEU A 152 16.53 0.50 -6.11
CA LEU A 152 17.03 -0.36 -5.04
C LEU A 152 17.41 -1.75 -5.58
N GLU A 153 16.51 -2.42 -6.29
CA GLU A 153 16.75 -3.78 -6.77
C GLU A 153 17.86 -3.84 -7.83
N ASN A 154 17.94 -2.86 -8.72
CA ASN A 154 19.02 -2.79 -9.71
C ASN A 154 20.37 -2.62 -9.01
N ASP A 155 20.48 -1.70 -8.05
CA ASP A 155 21.71 -1.47 -7.31
C ASP A 155 22.18 -2.73 -6.56
N LEU A 156 21.24 -3.39 -5.86
CA LEU A 156 21.55 -4.60 -5.10
C LEU A 156 21.94 -5.79 -6.00
N ARG A 157 21.22 -5.98 -7.10
CA ARG A 157 21.45 -7.10 -8.02
C ARG A 157 22.77 -6.95 -8.78
N GLU A 158 23.04 -5.76 -9.30
CA GLU A 158 24.21 -5.52 -10.15
C GLU A 158 25.52 -5.47 -9.36
N LYS A 159 25.50 -4.89 -8.16
CA LYS A 159 26.72 -4.66 -7.38
C LYS A 159 27.00 -5.71 -6.30
N HIS A 160 25.93 -6.32 -5.74
CA HIS A 160 26.03 -7.14 -4.53
C HIS A 160 25.48 -8.56 -4.69
N GLY A 161 24.79 -8.86 -5.80
CA GLY A 161 24.15 -10.17 -5.99
C GLY A 161 23.02 -10.45 -4.99
N LEU A 162 22.36 -9.39 -4.49
CA LEU A 162 21.31 -9.44 -3.48
C LEU A 162 19.98 -8.94 -4.02
N SER A 163 18.89 -9.27 -3.32
CA SER A 163 17.53 -8.78 -3.52
C SER A 163 16.83 -8.68 -2.18
N VAL A 164 15.96 -7.67 -2.00
CA VAL A 164 15.07 -7.58 -0.84
C VAL A 164 13.87 -8.53 -0.98
N GLY A 165 13.48 -8.88 -2.20
CA GLY A 165 12.32 -9.73 -2.45
C GLY A 165 10.97 -9.01 -2.28
N HIS A 166 10.95 -7.68 -2.20
CA HIS A 166 9.74 -6.87 -2.03
C HIS A 166 9.27 -6.29 -3.36
N PHE A 167 8.29 -6.91 -3.99
CA PHE A 167 7.76 -6.54 -5.31
C PHE A 167 6.26 -6.22 -5.24
N PRO A 168 5.82 -5.07 -4.67
CA PRO A 168 4.42 -4.68 -4.71
C PRO A 168 3.96 -4.41 -6.16
N GLN A 169 2.65 -4.43 -6.42
CA GLN A 169 2.12 -4.10 -7.74
C GLN A 169 2.53 -2.68 -8.20
N SER A 170 2.72 -1.77 -7.25
CA SER A 170 3.19 -0.40 -7.49
C SER A 170 4.71 -0.26 -7.54
N PHE A 171 5.46 -1.34 -7.73
CA PHE A 171 6.92 -1.39 -7.61
C PHE A 171 7.64 -0.23 -8.34
N ASP A 172 7.21 0.07 -9.57
CA ASP A 172 7.86 1.07 -10.43
C ASP A 172 7.69 2.52 -9.93
N ILE A 173 6.65 2.76 -9.12
CA ILE A 173 6.26 4.11 -8.67
C ILE A 173 6.23 4.26 -7.16
N SER A 174 6.64 3.26 -6.42
CA SER A 174 6.66 3.26 -4.95
C SER A 174 8.06 3.34 -4.39
N THR A 175 8.20 3.94 -3.22
CA THR A 175 9.47 4.13 -2.53
C THR A 175 9.55 3.28 -1.27
N VAL A 176 10.77 2.98 -0.82
CA VAL A 176 11.04 2.21 0.40
C VAL A 176 10.30 2.78 1.62
N GLY A 177 10.37 4.09 1.86
CA GLY A 177 9.66 4.74 2.96
C GLY A 177 8.13 4.63 2.82
N GLY A 178 7.62 4.65 1.58
CA GLY A 178 6.20 4.45 1.30
C GLY A 178 5.73 3.03 1.63
N TRP A 179 6.54 2.01 1.31
CA TRP A 179 6.25 0.61 1.68
C TRP A 179 6.10 0.44 3.18
N ILE A 180 7.04 1.05 3.94
CA ILE A 180 7.06 0.97 5.41
C ILE A 180 5.90 1.77 5.99
N GLY A 181 5.65 2.99 5.49
CA GLY A 181 4.57 3.84 5.96
C GLY A 181 3.18 3.21 5.82
N SER A 182 2.93 2.45 4.75
CA SER A 182 1.66 1.72 4.52
C SER A 182 1.65 0.29 5.08
N ARG A 183 2.76 -0.24 5.60
CA ARG A 183 2.95 -1.65 5.96
C ARG A 183 2.68 -2.57 4.77
N GLY A 184 3.30 -2.26 3.64
CA GLY A 184 3.09 -2.89 2.34
C GLY A 184 3.43 -4.36 2.29
N ALA A 185 2.93 -5.07 1.26
CA ALA A 185 3.31 -6.43 0.93
C ALA A 185 3.73 -6.53 -0.52
N GLY A 186 4.82 -7.22 -0.78
CA GLY A 186 5.24 -7.61 -2.11
C GLY A 186 4.49 -8.86 -2.59
N GLN A 187 4.41 -9.06 -3.89
CA GLN A 187 3.74 -10.22 -4.49
C GLN A 187 4.45 -11.55 -4.17
N PHE A 188 5.71 -11.50 -3.69
CA PHE A 188 6.51 -12.64 -3.27
C PHE A 188 6.52 -12.84 -1.74
N SER A 189 5.57 -12.22 -1.05
CA SER A 189 5.55 -12.18 0.43
C SER A 189 5.26 -13.52 1.10
N THR A 190 4.75 -14.52 0.39
CA THR A 190 4.59 -15.86 0.97
C THR A 190 5.94 -16.49 1.33
N ARG A 191 6.99 -16.19 0.56
CA ARG A 191 8.37 -16.59 0.87
C ARG A 191 9.11 -15.55 1.71
N TYR A 192 9.14 -14.31 1.24
CA TYR A 192 10.02 -13.28 1.80
C TYR A 192 9.39 -12.47 2.94
N GLY A 193 8.11 -12.67 3.22
CA GLY A 193 7.37 -11.89 4.20
C GLY A 193 6.89 -10.55 3.65
N LYS A 194 6.25 -9.76 4.50
CA LYS A 194 5.86 -8.38 4.24
C LYS A 194 7.02 -7.44 4.58
N ILE A 195 6.82 -6.14 4.31
CA ILE A 195 7.85 -5.14 4.63
C ILE A 195 8.24 -5.14 6.12
N ASP A 196 7.30 -5.42 7.01
CA ASP A 196 7.54 -5.50 8.45
C ASP A 196 8.46 -6.67 8.84
N ASP A 197 8.49 -7.75 8.07
CA ASP A 197 9.43 -8.86 8.26
C ASP A 197 10.83 -8.52 7.73
N MET A 198 10.90 -7.63 6.74
CA MET A 198 12.15 -7.24 6.06
C MET A 198 12.89 -6.11 6.78
N VAL A 199 12.18 -5.22 7.48
CA VAL A 199 12.80 -4.08 8.17
C VAL A 199 13.57 -4.58 9.41
N ALA A 200 14.87 -4.30 9.45
CA ALA A 200 15.72 -4.56 10.62
C ALA A 200 15.75 -3.39 11.59
N GLY A 201 15.72 -2.15 11.08
CA GLY A 201 15.76 -0.94 11.88
C GLY A 201 15.37 0.30 11.08
N LEU A 202 15.11 1.38 11.79
CA LEU A 202 14.70 2.67 11.24
C LEU A 202 15.42 3.82 11.94
N GLU A 203 15.80 4.86 11.21
CA GLU A 203 16.05 6.18 11.74
C GLU A 203 14.79 7.01 11.54
N VAL A 204 14.30 7.65 12.60
CA VAL A 204 13.02 8.37 12.60
C VAL A 204 13.19 9.74 13.22
N VAL A 205 12.64 10.76 12.56
CA VAL A 205 12.51 12.12 13.07
C VAL A 205 11.14 12.26 13.76
N LEU A 206 11.14 12.61 15.06
CA LEU A 206 9.94 12.81 15.87
C LEU A 206 9.38 14.23 15.70
N ALA A 207 8.17 14.49 16.24
CA ALA A 207 7.47 15.75 16.05
C ALA A 207 8.15 17.00 16.68
N ASP A 208 9.12 16.81 17.55
CA ASP A 208 9.96 17.88 18.10
C ASP A 208 11.25 18.12 17.28
N GLY A 209 11.47 17.34 16.21
CA GLY A 209 12.69 17.36 15.39
C GLY A 209 13.81 16.47 15.92
N SER A 210 13.67 15.81 17.06
CA SER A 210 14.65 14.87 17.55
C SER A 210 14.74 13.63 16.64
N VAL A 211 15.94 13.01 16.59
CA VAL A 211 16.20 11.85 15.74
C VAL A 211 16.47 10.64 16.62
N ILE A 212 15.78 9.55 16.37
CA ILE A 212 15.97 8.28 17.07
C ILE A 212 16.35 7.17 16.09
N LEU A 213 17.08 6.18 16.60
CA LEU A 213 17.39 4.94 15.90
C LEU A 213 16.65 3.79 16.59
N THR A 214 16.06 2.89 15.81
CA THR A 214 15.34 1.72 16.32
C THR A 214 15.88 0.45 15.67
N GLY A 215 16.17 -0.59 16.45
CA GLY A 215 16.63 -1.89 15.95
C GLY A 215 18.04 -1.86 15.36
N THR A 216 18.24 -2.57 14.29
CA THR A 216 19.44 -2.97 13.53
C THR A 216 20.06 -4.28 14.01
N GLU A 217 20.00 -4.61 15.30
CA GLU A 217 20.47 -5.89 15.83
C GLU A 217 19.44 -7.00 15.62
N PRO A 218 19.86 -8.24 15.35
CA PRO A 218 18.93 -9.37 15.20
C PRO A 218 18.33 -9.75 16.55
N ALA A 219 17.03 -10.05 16.54
CA ALA A 219 16.29 -10.65 17.65
C ALA A 219 16.42 -9.94 19.01
N GLY A 220 16.47 -8.59 19.01
CA GLY A 220 16.57 -7.80 20.24
C GLY A 220 15.35 -7.99 21.17
N ALA A 221 15.61 -8.05 22.50
CA ALA A 221 14.60 -8.22 23.54
C ALA A 221 14.60 -7.08 24.57
N ALA A 222 15.00 -5.88 24.18
CA ALA A 222 15.08 -4.71 25.06
C ALA A 222 13.75 -3.93 25.09
N GLY A 223 12.67 -4.59 25.47
CA GLY A 223 11.31 -4.03 25.53
C GLY A 223 10.50 -4.19 24.24
N PRO A 224 9.35 -3.52 24.12
CA PRO A 224 8.55 -3.51 22.90
C PRO A 224 9.30 -2.94 21.69
N SER A 225 9.07 -3.52 20.51
CA SER A 225 9.74 -3.06 19.28
C SER A 225 9.25 -1.66 18.86
N LEU A 226 10.14 -0.67 18.97
CA LEU A 226 9.86 0.67 18.43
C LEU A 226 9.86 0.67 16.89
N THR A 227 10.65 -0.21 16.25
CA THR A 227 10.60 -0.37 14.79
C THR A 227 9.20 -0.70 14.33
N SER A 228 8.54 -1.68 14.97
CA SER A 228 7.17 -2.08 14.65
C SER A 228 6.14 -0.97 14.89
N LEU A 229 6.41 -0.02 15.81
CA LEU A 229 5.53 1.11 16.09
C LEU A 229 5.43 2.07 14.89
N PHE A 230 6.53 2.30 14.19
CA PHE A 230 6.57 3.23 13.06
C PHE A 230 6.15 2.59 11.73
N ILE A 231 6.19 1.26 11.60
CA ILE A 231 5.72 0.54 10.42
C ILE A 231 4.19 0.60 10.35
N GLY A 232 3.64 1.13 9.25
CA GLY A 232 2.20 1.34 9.08
C GLY A 232 1.67 2.62 9.73
N SER A 233 2.54 3.50 10.22
CA SER A 233 2.14 4.76 10.86
C SER A 233 1.71 5.85 9.86
N GLU A 234 1.89 5.67 8.57
CA GLU A 234 1.53 6.62 7.50
C GLU A 234 2.09 8.05 7.76
N GLY A 235 3.27 8.14 8.40
CA GLY A 235 3.89 9.40 8.76
C GLY A 235 3.20 10.16 9.90
N SER A 236 2.30 9.53 10.66
CA SER A 236 1.57 10.18 11.75
C SER A 236 2.28 10.10 13.11
N LEU A 237 3.25 9.21 13.30
CA LEU A 237 4.00 9.02 14.54
C LEU A 237 5.44 9.52 14.46
N GLY A 238 5.98 9.68 13.25
CA GLY A 238 7.34 10.12 12.97
C GLY A 238 7.62 10.06 11.48
N ILE A 239 8.73 10.65 11.05
CA ILE A 239 9.17 10.68 9.65
C ILE A 239 10.41 9.80 9.51
N ILE A 240 10.30 8.73 8.73
CA ILE A 240 11.40 7.80 8.48
C ILE A 240 12.44 8.49 7.60
N SER A 241 13.69 8.57 8.08
CA SER A 241 14.81 9.22 7.39
C SER A 241 15.88 8.26 6.88
N LYS A 242 15.98 7.04 7.48
CA LYS A 242 16.77 5.92 6.96
C LYS A 242 16.14 4.58 7.31
N VAL A 243 16.50 3.57 6.56
CA VAL A 243 15.95 2.22 6.67
C VAL A 243 17.07 1.20 6.58
N TRP A 244 17.03 0.17 7.43
CA TRP A 244 17.83 -1.04 7.30
C TRP A 244 16.92 -2.20 6.90
N LEU A 245 17.17 -2.78 5.72
CA LEU A 245 16.43 -3.91 5.16
C LEU A 245 17.27 -5.18 5.18
N ARG A 246 16.62 -6.32 5.46
CA ARG A 246 17.20 -7.64 5.23
C ARG A 246 17.11 -7.97 3.74
N ALA A 247 18.23 -8.35 3.16
CA ALA A 247 18.33 -8.80 1.78
C ALA A 247 18.76 -10.28 1.72
N HIS A 248 18.46 -10.92 0.61
CA HIS A 248 18.73 -12.31 0.33
C HIS A 248 19.63 -12.42 -0.91
N PRO A 249 20.48 -13.46 -1.02
CA PRO A 249 21.14 -13.77 -2.28
C PRO A 249 20.14 -13.93 -3.42
N ILE A 250 20.50 -13.49 -4.63
CA ILE A 250 19.69 -13.74 -5.81
C ILE A 250 19.46 -15.24 -5.97
N ALA A 251 18.21 -15.64 -6.15
CA ALA A 251 17.84 -17.05 -6.32
C ALA A 251 18.52 -17.66 -7.55
N PRO A 252 19.23 -18.80 -7.43
CA PRO A 252 19.92 -19.46 -8.56
C PRO A 252 18.97 -20.17 -9.51
N ALA A 253 17.76 -20.48 -9.08
CA ALA A 253 16.77 -21.21 -9.87
C ALA A 253 15.34 -20.76 -9.56
N GLU A 254 14.44 -21.04 -10.49
CA GLU A 254 13.01 -20.77 -10.40
C GLU A 254 12.21 -21.99 -10.88
N ARG A 255 11.02 -22.21 -10.31
CA ARG A 255 10.02 -23.21 -10.75
C ARG A 255 8.65 -22.57 -10.84
N ARG A 256 7.88 -23.00 -11.83
CA ARG A 256 6.51 -22.51 -12.07
C ARG A 256 5.55 -23.69 -12.18
N ALA A 257 4.32 -23.51 -11.73
CA ALA A 257 3.21 -24.43 -11.95
C ALA A 257 1.90 -23.64 -12.02
N ALA A 258 0.93 -24.16 -12.74
CA ALA A 258 -0.41 -23.62 -12.81
C ALA A 258 -1.42 -24.76 -12.68
N TYR A 259 -2.55 -24.48 -12.03
CA TYR A 259 -3.62 -25.45 -11.79
C TYR A 259 -4.99 -24.78 -11.99
N MET A 260 -5.95 -25.59 -12.48
CA MET A 260 -7.37 -25.23 -12.51
C MET A 260 -8.14 -26.11 -11.52
N PHE A 261 -9.02 -25.45 -10.76
CA PHE A 261 -9.93 -26.10 -9.82
C PHE A 261 -11.38 -25.84 -10.22
N GLY A 262 -12.24 -26.84 -10.08
CA GLY A 262 -13.67 -26.70 -10.27
C GLY A 262 -14.39 -25.97 -9.12
N SER A 263 -13.67 -25.66 -8.02
CA SER A 263 -14.21 -25.03 -6.81
C SER A 263 -13.16 -24.13 -6.16
N PHE A 264 -13.55 -22.91 -5.81
CA PHE A 264 -12.72 -22.02 -5.02
C PHE A 264 -12.36 -22.60 -3.65
N ALA A 265 -13.29 -23.35 -3.04
CA ALA A 265 -13.09 -23.97 -1.73
C ALA A 265 -12.02 -25.07 -1.77
N ASP A 266 -11.99 -25.89 -2.83
CA ASP A 266 -10.98 -26.94 -2.99
C ASP A 266 -9.59 -26.33 -3.19
N ALA A 267 -9.51 -25.25 -3.98
CA ALA A 267 -8.26 -24.52 -4.17
C ALA A 267 -7.74 -23.87 -2.88
N VAL A 268 -8.63 -23.27 -2.07
CA VAL A 268 -8.29 -22.72 -0.76
C VAL A 268 -7.76 -23.81 0.18
N GLU A 269 -8.38 -24.99 0.17
CA GLU A 269 -7.93 -26.12 0.99
C GLU A 269 -6.56 -26.63 0.56
N ALA A 270 -6.32 -26.78 -0.75
CA ALA A 270 -5.01 -27.17 -1.28
C ALA A 270 -3.92 -26.15 -0.85
N MET A 271 -4.18 -24.85 -0.98
CA MET A 271 -3.26 -23.79 -0.53
C MET A 271 -2.97 -23.89 0.95
N ARG A 272 -4.02 -24.03 1.78
CA ARG A 272 -3.89 -24.16 3.22
C ARG A 272 -3.04 -25.35 3.63
N LEU A 273 -3.28 -26.52 3.03
CA LEU A 273 -2.54 -27.74 3.31
C LEU A 273 -1.08 -27.63 2.89
N ALA A 274 -0.80 -27.06 1.71
CA ALA A 274 0.56 -26.83 1.25
C ALA A 274 1.34 -25.92 2.22
N ILE A 275 0.77 -24.77 2.61
CA ILE A 275 1.38 -23.86 3.59
C ILE A 275 1.58 -24.52 4.95
N ARG A 276 0.58 -25.27 5.45
CA ARG A 276 0.66 -25.98 6.74
C ARG A 276 1.69 -27.10 6.72
N SER A 277 1.98 -27.67 5.56
CA SER A 277 3.05 -28.65 5.36
C SER A 277 4.44 -28.04 5.22
N GLY A 278 4.54 -26.69 5.28
CA GLY A 278 5.81 -25.96 5.23
C GLY A 278 6.22 -25.49 3.85
N ALA A 279 5.40 -25.70 2.80
CA ALA A 279 5.68 -25.16 1.49
C ALA A 279 5.27 -23.67 1.41
N THR A 280 6.25 -22.80 1.26
CA THR A 280 6.06 -21.34 1.17
C THR A 280 6.62 -20.80 -0.15
N PRO A 281 6.03 -21.18 -1.31
CA PRO A 281 6.52 -20.70 -2.59
C PRO A 281 6.40 -19.16 -2.66
N ALA A 282 7.26 -18.51 -3.44
CA ALA A 282 7.31 -17.06 -3.56
C ALA A 282 5.95 -16.48 -3.98
N VAL A 283 5.26 -17.15 -4.90
CA VAL A 283 3.90 -16.83 -5.36
C VAL A 283 2.99 -18.04 -5.18
N LEU A 284 1.89 -17.84 -4.50
CA LEU A 284 0.78 -18.80 -4.39
C LEU A 284 -0.52 -17.99 -4.51
N ARG A 285 -1.04 -17.86 -5.75
CA ARG A 285 -2.05 -16.87 -6.11
C ARG A 285 -3.26 -17.51 -6.75
N LEU A 286 -4.39 -17.45 -6.07
CA LEU A 286 -5.66 -18.07 -6.48
C LEU A 286 -6.64 -17.01 -6.98
N TYR A 287 -7.19 -17.18 -8.16
CA TYR A 287 -8.23 -16.35 -8.75
C TYR A 287 -9.58 -17.06 -8.71
N ASP A 288 -10.67 -16.32 -8.38
CA ASP A 288 -12.02 -16.85 -8.51
C ASP A 288 -12.42 -17.06 -9.98
N GLU A 289 -13.57 -17.66 -10.23
CA GLU A 289 -14.04 -18.02 -11.57
C GLU A 289 -14.11 -16.82 -12.53
N ARG A 290 -14.48 -15.63 -11.99
CA ARG A 290 -14.60 -14.41 -12.77
C ARG A 290 -13.24 -13.82 -13.15
N GLU A 291 -12.31 -13.78 -12.21
CA GLU A 291 -10.95 -13.29 -12.49
C GLU A 291 -10.18 -14.27 -13.35
N SER A 292 -10.35 -15.58 -13.16
CA SER A 292 -9.77 -16.63 -14.00
C SER A 292 -10.21 -16.48 -15.46
N LYS A 293 -11.52 -16.27 -15.70
CA LYS A 293 -12.03 -16.00 -17.05
C LYS A 293 -11.45 -14.73 -17.68
N ARG A 294 -11.35 -13.67 -16.87
CA ARG A 294 -10.89 -12.37 -17.38
C ARG A 294 -9.39 -12.34 -17.72
N ALA A 295 -8.55 -13.00 -16.91
CA ALA A 295 -7.11 -12.85 -16.95
C ALA A 295 -6.35 -14.11 -17.34
N HIS A 296 -6.95 -15.30 -17.23
CA HIS A 296 -6.24 -16.58 -17.35
C HIS A 296 -6.93 -17.58 -18.31
N GLY A 297 -7.81 -17.08 -19.19
CA GLY A 297 -8.41 -17.91 -20.24
C GLY A 297 -9.45 -18.94 -19.76
N GLY A 298 -9.86 -18.91 -18.49
CA GLY A 298 -10.89 -19.78 -17.95
C GLY A 298 -12.26 -19.56 -18.62
N ASP A 299 -13.13 -20.56 -18.58
CA ASP A 299 -14.49 -20.51 -19.14
C ASP A 299 -15.49 -19.75 -18.25
N GLY A 300 -15.11 -19.47 -17.00
CA GLY A 300 -15.92 -18.82 -15.97
C GLY A 300 -16.54 -19.79 -14.96
N THR A 301 -16.13 -21.06 -14.98
CA THR A 301 -16.54 -22.09 -14.02
C THR A 301 -15.36 -22.62 -13.21
N GLN A 302 -14.13 -22.21 -13.51
CA GLN A 302 -12.91 -22.73 -12.90
C GLN A 302 -12.10 -21.59 -12.24
N CYS A 303 -11.40 -21.96 -11.17
CA CYS A 303 -10.48 -21.10 -10.40
C CYS A 303 -9.04 -21.42 -10.77
N ALA A 304 -8.26 -20.42 -11.16
CA ALA A 304 -6.85 -20.59 -11.53
C ALA A 304 -5.94 -20.36 -10.33
N LEU A 305 -5.06 -21.30 -10.02
CA LEU A 305 -3.99 -21.17 -9.05
C LEU A 305 -2.64 -21.05 -9.79
N LEU A 306 -1.94 -19.94 -9.59
CA LEU A 306 -0.60 -19.70 -10.13
C LEU A 306 0.42 -19.88 -9.01
N VAL A 307 1.47 -20.63 -9.31
CA VAL A 307 2.56 -20.94 -8.38
C VAL A 307 3.89 -20.62 -9.01
N LEU A 308 4.73 -19.88 -8.28
CA LEU A 308 6.12 -19.63 -8.63
C LEU A 308 6.96 -19.76 -7.37
N ASP A 309 8.07 -20.46 -7.45
CA ASP A 309 9.05 -20.50 -6.39
C ASP A 309 10.46 -20.28 -6.93
N GLU A 310 11.32 -19.64 -6.12
CA GLU A 310 12.70 -19.34 -6.47
C GLU A 310 13.62 -19.63 -5.29
N GLY A 311 14.84 -20.09 -5.57
CA GLY A 311 15.82 -20.44 -4.54
C GLY A 311 16.74 -21.57 -4.95
N GLU A 312 17.33 -22.26 -3.99
CA GLU A 312 18.15 -23.46 -4.22
C GLU A 312 17.31 -24.60 -4.79
N ASN A 313 17.83 -25.26 -5.86
CA ASN A 313 17.10 -26.30 -6.59
C ASN A 313 16.46 -27.35 -5.68
N ILE A 314 17.23 -27.90 -4.75
CA ILE A 314 16.76 -28.96 -3.85
C ILE A 314 15.59 -28.50 -2.96
N LEU A 315 15.59 -27.23 -2.54
CA LEU A 315 14.54 -26.68 -1.69
C LEU A 315 13.27 -26.40 -2.50
N ILE A 316 13.40 -25.73 -3.64
CA ILE A 316 12.24 -25.38 -4.47
C ILE A 316 11.61 -26.62 -5.11
N ASP A 317 12.39 -27.63 -5.51
CA ASP A 317 11.85 -28.89 -6.03
C ASP A 317 11.02 -29.62 -4.97
N ALA A 318 11.48 -29.65 -3.70
CA ALA A 318 10.74 -30.22 -2.59
C ALA A 318 9.45 -29.45 -2.28
N MET A 319 9.51 -28.12 -2.23
CA MET A 319 8.33 -27.27 -1.97
C MET A 319 7.29 -27.40 -3.08
N MET A 320 7.72 -27.33 -4.35
CA MET A 320 6.82 -27.49 -5.50
C MET A 320 6.17 -28.88 -5.52
N LYS A 321 6.88 -29.92 -5.07
CA LYS A 321 6.29 -31.27 -4.97
C LYS A 321 5.22 -31.35 -3.88
N VAL A 322 5.39 -30.66 -2.76
CA VAL A 322 4.33 -30.57 -1.73
C VAL A 322 3.10 -29.85 -2.29
N VAL A 323 3.29 -28.70 -2.97
CA VAL A 323 2.19 -27.96 -3.61
C VAL A 323 1.47 -28.83 -4.63
N ASP A 324 2.18 -29.53 -5.50
CA ASP A 324 1.61 -30.44 -6.51
C ASP A 324 0.76 -31.53 -5.88
N ASN A 325 1.29 -32.18 -4.85
CA ASN A 325 0.57 -33.25 -4.15
C ASN A 325 -0.75 -32.74 -3.54
N GLU A 326 -0.73 -31.60 -2.88
CA GLU A 326 -1.93 -31.03 -2.28
C GLU A 326 -2.94 -30.53 -3.33
N CYS A 327 -2.47 -29.95 -4.43
CA CYS A 327 -3.34 -29.55 -5.54
C CYS A 327 -4.06 -30.75 -6.15
N ILE A 328 -3.34 -31.81 -6.48
CA ILE A 328 -3.92 -33.03 -7.08
C ILE A 328 -4.86 -33.73 -6.10
N ALA A 329 -4.51 -33.82 -4.81
CA ALA A 329 -5.35 -34.40 -3.78
C ALA A 329 -6.68 -33.64 -3.57
N ASN A 330 -6.72 -32.34 -3.93
CA ASN A 330 -7.90 -31.49 -3.88
C ASN A 330 -8.51 -31.21 -5.28
N ASN A 331 -8.43 -32.18 -6.18
CA ASN A 331 -9.11 -32.22 -7.47
C ASN A 331 -8.62 -31.17 -8.51
N ALA A 332 -7.40 -30.68 -8.39
CA ALA A 332 -6.81 -29.80 -9.38
C ALA A 332 -6.50 -30.53 -10.68
N GLN A 333 -6.59 -29.80 -11.77
CA GLN A 333 -6.02 -30.16 -13.08
C GLN A 333 -4.79 -29.30 -13.32
N SER A 334 -3.67 -29.93 -13.69
CA SER A 334 -2.46 -29.20 -14.06
C SER A 334 -2.67 -28.46 -15.39
N GLU A 335 -2.15 -27.22 -15.45
CA GLU A 335 -2.26 -26.33 -16.60
C GLU A 335 -0.89 -25.87 -17.11
N ASP A 336 -0.89 -25.19 -18.26
CA ASP A 336 0.32 -24.66 -18.88
C ASP A 336 0.94 -23.55 -18.02
N VAL A 337 2.22 -23.68 -17.74
CA VAL A 337 3.02 -22.66 -17.01
C VAL A 337 3.06 -21.30 -17.70
N ALA A 338 2.69 -21.23 -18.98
CA ALA A 338 2.52 -19.98 -19.71
C ALA A 338 1.55 -19.00 -19.02
N LEU A 339 0.60 -19.50 -18.21
CA LEU A 339 -0.28 -18.67 -17.39
C LEU A 339 0.51 -17.85 -16.35
N VAL A 340 1.52 -18.46 -15.72
CA VAL A 340 2.40 -17.77 -14.75
C VAL A 340 3.27 -16.75 -15.48
N GLU A 341 3.79 -17.09 -16.65
CA GLU A 341 4.59 -16.16 -17.45
C GLU A 341 3.77 -14.96 -17.91
N HIS A 342 2.55 -15.18 -18.38
CA HIS A 342 1.62 -14.10 -18.73
C HIS A 342 1.37 -13.18 -17.55
N TRP A 343 1.08 -13.74 -16.37
CA TRP A 343 0.90 -12.96 -15.15
C TRP A 343 2.14 -12.15 -14.79
N MET A 344 3.33 -12.76 -14.81
CA MET A 344 4.60 -12.08 -14.50
C MET A 344 4.82 -10.84 -15.38
N ASN A 345 4.47 -10.93 -16.67
CA ASN A 345 4.64 -9.84 -17.62
C ASN A 345 3.64 -8.69 -17.44
N HIS A 346 2.47 -8.94 -16.83
CA HIS A 346 1.37 -7.95 -16.72
C HIS A 346 1.00 -7.58 -15.28
N ARG A 347 1.63 -8.20 -14.28
CA ARG A 347 1.24 -8.07 -12.86
C ARG A 347 1.26 -6.64 -12.30
N ASN A 348 2.00 -5.73 -12.90
CA ASN A 348 2.09 -4.32 -12.49
C ASN A 348 1.29 -3.38 -13.41
N ASP A 349 0.55 -3.88 -14.39
CA ASP A 349 -0.26 -3.05 -15.27
C ASP A 349 -1.51 -2.52 -14.55
N THR A 350 -1.56 -1.19 -14.38
CA THR A 350 -2.66 -0.47 -13.74
C THR A 350 -3.48 0.39 -14.73
N SER A 351 -3.20 0.30 -16.03
CA SER A 351 -3.82 1.14 -17.06
C SER A 351 -5.35 1.02 -17.13
N GLY A 352 -5.88 -0.16 -16.82
CA GLY A 352 -7.32 -0.44 -16.83
C GLY A 352 -8.14 0.39 -15.82
N LEU A 353 -7.54 0.78 -14.69
CA LEU A 353 -8.23 1.56 -13.64
C LEU A 353 -8.63 2.95 -14.15
N GLN A 354 -7.70 3.69 -14.72
CA GLN A 354 -7.99 5.03 -15.25
C GLN A 354 -8.95 4.98 -16.44
N ALA A 355 -8.83 3.97 -17.30
CA ALA A 355 -9.69 3.82 -18.47
C ALA A 355 -11.17 3.67 -18.10
N LEU A 356 -11.50 2.93 -17.05
CA LEU A 356 -12.85 2.76 -16.55
C LEU A 356 -13.35 4.02 -15.79
N SER A 357 -12.48 4.64 -14.98
CA SER A 357 -12.82 5.89 -14.29
C SER A 357 -13.15 7.02 -15.27
N LYS A 358 -12.44 7.13 -16.41
CA LYS A 358 -12.76 8.07 -17.48
C LYS A 358 -14.13 7.85 -18.11
N LYS A 359 -14.65 6.62 -18.09
CA LYS A 359 -16.01 6.29 -18.55
C LYS A 359 -17.08 6.53 -17.49
N GLY A 360 -16.71 7.05 -16.32
CA GLY A 360 -17.63 7.33 -15.21
C GLY A 360 -17.95 6.13 -14.33
N PHE A 361 -17.31 4.97 -14.52
CA PHE A 361 -17.47 3.84 -13.61
C PHE A 361 -16.73 4.05 -12.31
N VAL A 362 -17.34 3.64 -11.21
CA VAL A 362 -16.63 3.40 -9.94
C VAL A 362 -15.94 2.05 -10.04
N ILE A 363 -14.62 2.06 -9.99
CA ILE A 363 -13.80 0.85 -9.91
C ILE A 363 -12.80 1.03 -8.79
N ASP A 364 -12.68 0.02 -7.94
CA ASP A 364 -11.67 -0.02 -6.89
C ASP A 364 -11.38 -1.45 -6.47
N THR A 365 -10.38 -1.56 -5.61
CA THR A 365 -9.94 -2.80 -5.02
C THR A 365 -9.88 -2.66 -3.49
N MET A 366 -10.25 -3.73 -2.79
CA MET A 366 -10.19 -3.81 -1.33
C MET A 366 -9.50 -5.12 -0.94
N GLU A 367 -8.49 -5.04 -0.11
CA GLU A 367 -7.80 -6.21 0.41
C GLU A 367 -7.98 -6.33 1.94
N VAL A 368 -8.18 -7.54 2.40
CA VAL A 368 -8.29 -7.89 3.82
C VAL A 368 -7.60 -9.23 4.07
N ALA A 369 -7.14 -9.46 5.29
CA ALA A 369 -6.64 -10.77 5.69
C ALA A 369 -7.58 -11.43 6.70
N VAL A 370 -7.64 -12.76 6.64
CA VAL A 370 -8.50 -13.56 7.49
C VAL A 370 -7.91 -14.97 7.72
N CYS A 371 -8.20 -15.57 8.85
CA CYS A 371 -7.80 -16.95 9.14
C CYS A 371 -8.39 -17.94 8.13
N TRP A 372 -7.67 -19.02 7.82
CA TRP A 372 -8.06 -20.03 6.83
C TRP A 372 -9.49 -20.54 6.99
N SER A 373 -9.94 -20.76 8.22
CA SER A 373 -11.29 -21.25 8.51
C SER A 373 -12.44 -20.33 8.05
N LYS A 374 -12.15 -19.09 7.70
CA LYS A 374 -13.14 -18.09 7.28
C LYS A 374 -12.94 -17.57 5.86
N VAL A 375 -11.89 -17.99 5.16
CA VAL A 375 -11.56 -17.47 3.81
C VAL A 375 -12.75 -17.59 2.86
N ASN A 376 -13.34 -18.79 2.74
CA ASN A 376 -14.48 -19.02 1.86
C ASN A 376 -15.70 -18.18 2.25
N GLN A 377 -16.01 -18.09 3.55
CA GLN A 377 -17.12 -17.29 4.05
C GLN A 377 -16.94 -15.81 3.74
N VAL A 378 -15.76 -15.25 3.99
CA VAL A 378 -15.45 -13.83 3.70
C VAL A 378 -15.52 -13.55 2.21
N ALA A 379 -14.93 -14.41 1.37
CA ALA A 379 -14.95 -14.26 -0.08
C ALA A 379 -16.38 -14.18 -0.64
N GLU A 380 -17.25 -15.09 -0.20
CA GLU A 380 -18.65 -15.10 -0.64
C GLU A 380 -19.47 -13.93 -0.08
N THR A 381 -19.37 -13.68 1.25
CA THR A 381 -20.22 -12.70 1.92
C THR A 381 -19.91 -11.29 1.45
N VAL A 382 -18.62 -10.95 1.26
CA VAL A 382 -18.22 -9.63 0.76
C VAL A 382 -18.67 -9.44 -0.69
N LYS A 383 -18.45 -10.42 -1.59
CA LYS A 383 -18.93 -10.33 -2.98
C LYS A 383 -20.45 -10.15 -3.05
N LYS A 384 -21.22 -10.91 -2.26
CA LYS A 384 -22.67 -10.77 -2.16
C LYS A 384 -23.07 -9.39 -1.65
N SER A 385 -22.43 -8.88 -0.59
CA SER A 385 -22.72 -7.55 -0.03
C SER A 385 -22.48 -6.44 -1.04
N ILE A 386 -21.36 -6.47 -1.78
CA ILE A 386 -21.09 -5.52 -2.86
C ILE A 386 -22.20 -5.54 -3.89
N MET A 387 -22.64 -6.72 -4.32
CA MET A 387 -23.65 -6.87 -5.36
C MET A 387 -25.08 -6.44 -4.93
N THR A 388 -25.34 -6.15 -3.64
CA THR A 388 -26.59 -5.54 -3.18
C THR A 388 -26.65 -4.03 -3.40
N VAL A 389 -25.51 -3.40 -3.65
CA VAL A 389 -25.43 -1.94 -3.85
C VAL A 389 -26.00 -1.57 -5.21
N THR A 390 -26.86 -0.55 -5.24
CA THR A 390 -27.46 -0.04 -6.50
C THR A 390 -26.35 0.35 -7.49
N GLY A 391 -26.46 -0.16 -8.70
CA GLY A 391 -25.47 0.08 -9.76
C GLY A 391 -24.25 -0.85 -9.73
N ALA A 392 -24.11 -1.74 -8.75
CA ALA A 392 -23.03 -2.74 -8.76
C ALA A 392 -23.12 -3.63 -10.02
N ARG A 393 -22.00 -3.76 -10.73
CA ARG A 393 -21.90 -4.53 -11.98
C ARG A 393 -21.08 -5.80 -11.81
N SER A 394 -20.06 -5.76 -10.97
CA SER A 394 -19.16 -6.90 -10.75
C SER A 394 -18.53 -6.83 -9.36
N ALA A 395 -18.38 -7.99 -8.74
CA ALA A 395 -17.52 -8.25 -7.62
C ALA A 395 -16.81 -9.58 -7.86
N SER A 396 -15.49 -9.60 -7.71
CA SER A 396 -14.63 -10.77 -7.87
C SER A 396 -13.54 -10.75 -6.81
N CYS A 397 -12.82 -11.85 -6.62
CA CYS A 397 -11.71 -11.85 -5.70
C CYS A 397 -10.58 -12.80 -6.14
N HIS A 398 -9.41 -12.53 -5.58
CA HIS A 398 -8.28 -13.44 -5.62
C HIS A 398 -7.58 -13.50 -4.26
N ILE A 399 -6.92 -14.61 -3.96
CA ILE A 399 -5.97 -14.71 -2.85
C ILE A 399 -4.62 -14.28 -3.38
N SER A 400 -4.02 -13.27 -2.75
CA SER A 400 -2.77 -12.67 -3.21
C SER A 400 -1.55 -13.00 -2.35
N HIS A 401 -1.78 -13.34 -1.07
CA HIS A 401 -0.74 -13.64 -0.09
C HIS A 401 -1.23 -14.71 0.87
N SER A 402 -0.34 -15.62 1.26
CA SER A 402 -0.68 -16.76 2.11
C SER A 402 0.28 -16.85 3.29
N TYR A 403 -0.27 -17.19 4.46
CA TYR A 403 0.42 -17.29 5.74
C TYR A 403 0.04 -18.61 6.43
N ILE A 404 0.80 -18.97 7.48
CA ILE A 404 0.55 -20.22 8.23
C ILE A 404 -0.87 -20.29 8.82
N ASP A 405 -1.45 -19.17 9.18
CA ASP A 405 -2.74 -19.04 9.88
C ASP A 405 -3.87 -18.46 9.03
N GLY A 406 -3.60 -17.96 7.83
CA GLY A 406 -4.61 -17.32 6.97
C GLY A 406 -4.09 -16.82 5.65
N ALA A 407 -4.94 -16.04 4.97
CA ALA A 407 -4.62 -15.49 3.66
C ALA A 407 -5.17 -14.06 3.47
N CYS A 408 -4.59 -13.33 2.52
CA CYS A 408 -5.11 -12.07 2.04
C CYS A 408 -6.07 -12.31 0.86
N ILE A 409 -7.30 -11.84 0.99
CA ILE A 409 -8.29 -11.81 -0.07
C ILE A 409 -8.33 -10.40 -0.64
N TYR A 410 -8.16 -10.28 -1.94
CA TYR A 410 -8.16 -9.04 -2.70
C TYR A 410 -9.42 -8.99 -3.56
N PHE A 411 -10.34 -8.10 -3.24
CA PHE A 411 -11.59 -7.91 -3.97
C PHE A 411 -11.42 -6.86 -5.05
N THR A 412 -11.99 -7.11 -6.23
CA THR A 412 -12.13 -6.12 -7.31
C THR A 412 -13.61 -5.90 -7.55
N PHE A 413 -14.04 -4.63 -7.59
CA PHE A 413 -15.45 -4.30 -7.82
C PHE A 413 -15.61 -3.15 -8.80
N VAL A 414 -16.73 -3.19 -9.51
CA VAL A 414 -17.15 -2.17 -10.50
C VAL A 414 -18.60 -1.81 -10.27
N ALA A 415 -18.90 -0.51 -10.25
CA ALA A 415 -20.27 -0.02 -10.26
C ALA A 415 -20.46 1.08 -11.30
N GLU A 416 -21.69 1.20 -11.79
CA GLU A 416 -22.18 2.28 -12.61
C GLU A 416 -23.04 3.20 -11.74
N PRO A 417 -22.57 4.44 -11.47
CA PRO A 417 -23.35 5.41 -10.71
C PRO A 417 -24.68 5.73 -11.40
N THR A 418 -25.66 6.27 -10.66
CA THR A 418 -26.97 6.64 -11.19
C THR A 418 -26.90 7.76 -12.23
N SER A 419 -25.83 8.52 -12.24
CA SER A 419 -25.49 9.55 -13.24
C SER A 419 -23.98 9.79 -13.26
N ASN A 420 -23.49 10.48 -14.30
CA ASN A 420 -22.08 10.85 -14.43
C ASN A 420 -21.69 12.12 -13.63
N THR A 421 -22.51 12.54 -12.67
CA THR A 421 -22.14 13.65 -11.78
C THR A 421 -21.16 13.17 -10.72
N LEU A 422 -20.27 14.06 -10.30
CA LEU A 422 -19.28 13.74 -9.26
C LEU A 422 -19.96 13.29 -7.95
N GLU A 423 -21.08 13.91 -7.59
CA GLU A 423 -21.88 13.54 -6.42
C GLU A 423 -22.41 12.10 -6.51
N ALA A 424 -22.95 11.70 -7.65
CA ALA A 424 -23.44 10.33 -7.86
C ALA A 424 -22.28 9.29 -7.80
N ILE A 425 -21.12 9.65 -8.33
CA ILE A 425 -19.90 8.84 -8.24
C ILE A 425 -19.47 8.65 -6.77
N GLU A 426 -19.41 9.74 -5.99
CA GLU A 426 -19.05 9.71 -4.58
C GLU A 426 -20.02 8.87 -3.75
N ILE A 427 -21.34 9.05 -3.96
CA ILE A 427 -22.38 8.26 -3.29
C ILE A 427 -22.23 6.77 -3.61
N SER A 428 -22.03 6.43 -4.89
CA SER A 428 -21.82 5.05 -5.31
C SER A 428 -20.53 4.44 -4.73
N TYR A 429 -19.43 5.20 -4.76
CA TYR A 429 -18.15 4.80 -4.19
C TYR A 429 -18.27 4.51 -2.69
N GLU A 430 -18.90 5.44 -1.95
CA GLU A 430 -19.09 5.29 -0.52
C GLU A 430 -20.00 4.11 -0.16
N ALA A 431 -21.08 3.92 -0.90
CA ALA A 431 -22.02 2.82 -0.70
C ALA A 431 -21.33 1.45 -0.87
N ILE A 432 -20.53 1.28 -1.93
CA ILE A 432 -19.79 0.02 -2.16
C ILE A 432 -18.76 -0.22 -1.07
N TRP A 433 -17.96 0.79 -0.71
CA TRP A 433 -16.97 0.65 0.36
C TRP A 433 -17.60 0.32 1.70
N ASN A 434 -18.75 0.94 2.03
CA ASN A 434 -19.50 0.62 3.25
C ASN A 434 -19.99 -0.84 3.24
N ALA A 435 -20.56 -1.30 2.13
CA ALA A 435 -21.04 -2.67 1.99
C ALA A 435 -19.89 -3.68 2.10
N ALA A 436 -18.79 -3.46 1.36
CA ALA A 436 -17.65 -4.36 1.34
C ALA A 436 -16.91 -4.44 2.69
N GLN A 437 -16.52 -3.27 3.22
CA GLN A 437 -15.68 -3.24 4.43
C GLN A 437 -16.44 -3.66 5.68
N ASN A 438 -17.71 -3.27 5.82
CA ASN A 438 -18.52 -3.71 6.96
C ASN A 438 -18.75 -5.21 6.91
N SER A 439 -19.06 -5.77 5.73
CA SER A 439 -19.24 -7.22 5.55
C SER A 439 -17.95 -8.01 5.89
N ALA A 440 -16.79 -7.50 5.48
CA ALA A 440 -15.51 -8.11 5.83
C ALA A 440 -15.26 -8.11 7.35
N LEU A 441 -15.48 -6.98 8.03
CA LEU A 441 -15.33 -6.88 9.48
C LEU A 441 -16.34 -7.76 10.23
N ASP A 442 -17.60 -7.83 9.77
CA ASP A 442 -18.65 -8.68 10.38
C ASP A 442 -18.31 -10.17 10.30
N THR A 443 -17.61 -10.58 9.26
CA THR A 443 -17.18 -11.97 9.06
C THR A 443 -15.82 -12.29 9.71
N GLY A 444 -15.17 -11.28 10.33
CA GLY A 444 -13.94 -11.40 11.12
C GLY A 444 -12.64 -11.27 10.34
N ALA A 445 -12.68 -10.64 9.18
CA ALA A 445 -11.49 -10.17 8.49
C ALA A 445 -10.93 -8.90 9.15
N ASN A 446 -9.64 -8.60 8.91
CA ASN A 446 -9.04 -7.34 9.35
C ASN A 446 -9.49 -6.16 8.47
N LEU A 447 -9.06 -4.94 8.83
CA LEU A 447 -9.40 -3.72 8.09
C LEU A 447 -8.66 -3.60 6.76
N SER A 448 -7.38 -3.96 6.75
CA SER A 448 -6.46 -3.83 5.63
C SER A 448 -5.32 -4.81 5.80
N HIS A 449 -4.85 -5.39 4.71
CA HIS A 449 -3.67 -6.23 4.70
C HIS A 449 -2.40 -5.44 4.37
N HIS A 450 -2.44 -4.55 3.33
CA HIS A 450 -1.24 -3.88 2.84
C HIS A 450 -1.44 -2.50 2.19
N HIS A 451 -2.68 -2.04 1.95
CA HIS A 451 -2.92 -0.70 1.39
C HIS A 451 -2.89 0.41 2.45
N GLY A 452 -2.89 0.06 3.74
CA GLY A 452 -3.02 1.02 4.82
C GLY A 452 -4.45 1.49 5.04
N VAL A 453 -4.59 2.59 5.75
CA VAL A 453 -5.87 3.16 6.20
C VAL A 453 -6.18 4.48 5.49
N GLY A 454 -5.22 5.40 5.48
CA GLY A 454 -5.35 6.73 4.88
C GLY A 454 -6.60 7.47 5.32
N ILE A 455 -7.28 8.09 4.34
CA ILE A 455 -8.59 8.74 4.51
C ILE A 455 -9.71 7.74 4.28
N ASN A 456 -9.56 6.88 3.26
CA ASN A 456 -10.62 6.01 2.76
C ASN A 456 -11.15 5.05 3.83
N ARG A 457 -10.26 4.45 4.63
CA ARG A 457 -10.60 3.46 5.66
C ARG A 457 -10.69 4.04 7.06
N ALA A 458 -10.36 5.33 7.26
CA ALA A 458 -10.32 5.97 8.57
C ALA A 458 -11.63 5.81 9.36
N LYS A 459 -12.79 5.86 8.69
CA LYS A 459 -14.10 5.71 9.33
C LYS A 459 -14.37 4.32 9.93
N PHE A 460 -13.63 3.28 9.48
CA PHE A 460 -13.82 1.91 9.93
C PHE A 460 -12.83 1.47 11.02
N ILE A 461 -11.74 2.24 11.25
CA ILE A 461 -10.62 1.77 12.07
C ILE A 461 -11.01 1.57 13.55
N LYS A 462 -11.85 2.44 14.11
CA LYS A 462 -12.33 2.28 15.49
C LYS A 462 -13.15 1.00 15.65
N ARG A 463 -13.97 0.67 14.66
CA ARG A 463 -14.71 -0.60 14.65
C ARG A 463 -13.75 -1.80 14.54
N ALA A 464 -12.72 -1.70 13.70
CA ALA A 464 -11.76 -2.78 13.47
C ALA A 464 -10.88 -3.06 14.69
N LEU A 465 -10.40 -2.01 15.36
CA LEU A 465 -9.45 -2.12 16.47
C LEU A 465 -10.13 -2.10 17.85
N GLY A 466 -11.39 -1.63 17.95
CA GLY A 466 -12.04 -1.44 19.23
C GLY A 466 -11.23 -0.54 20.18
N PRO A 467 -11.13 -0.87 21.48
CA PRO A 467 -10.39 -0.09 22.47
C PRO A 467 -8.88 0.06 22.17
N ALA A 468 -8.31 -0.82 21.34
CA ALA A 468 -6.89 -0.69 20.95
C ALA A 468 -6.62 0.58 20.13
N HIS A 469 -7.64 1.12 19.44
CA HIS A 469 -7.50 2.40 18.75
C HIS A 469 -7.26 3.57 19.74
N ASP A 470 -7.83 3.54 20.93
CA ASP A 470 -7.63 4.58 21.94
C ASP A 470 -6.19 4.55 22.49
N VAL A 471 -5.60 3.35 22.61
CA VAL A 471 -4.16 3.20 22.96
C VAL A 471 -3.28 3.80 21.86
N LEU A 472 -3.59 3.51 20.59
CA LEU A 472 -2.84 4.07 19.46
C LEU A 472 -2.97 5.61 19.40
N ALA A 473 -4.15 6.15 19.68
CA ALA A 473 -4.40 7.60 19.77
C ALA A 473 -3.61 8.24 20.93
N ALA A 474 -3.50 7.57 22.08
CA ALA A 474 -2.67 8.03 23.19
C ALA A 474 -1.19 8.08 22.83
N ILE A 475 -0.68 7.07 22.11
CA ILE A 475 0.69 7.06 21.58
C ILE A 475 0.90 8.24 20.60
N LYS A 476 -0.04 8.45 19.67
CA LYS A 476 0.01 9.60 18.76
C LYS A 476 0.11 10.91 19.54
N HIS A 477 -0.74 11.12 20.53
CA HIS A 477 -0.73 12.36 21.34
C HIS A 477 0.57 12.52 22.13
N ALA A 478 1.14 11.42 22.64
CA ALA A 478 2.42 11.48 23.38
C ALA A 478 3.60 11.86 22.49
N LEU A 479 3.64 11.35 21.23
CA LEU A 479 4.71 11.63 20.28
C LEU A 479 4.52 12.94 19.51
N ASP A 480 3.29 13.36 19.30
CA ASP A 480 2.94 14.56 18.52
C ASP A 480 1.80 15.35 19.21
N PRO A 481 2.08 16.00 20.34
CA PRO A 481 1.07 16.73 21.12
C PRO A 481 0.47 17.94 20.36
N ASN A 482 1.18 18.48 19.38
CA ASN A 482 0.75 19.61 18.54
C ASN A 482 -0.02 19.17 17.28
N ASP A 483 -0.21 17.86 17.09
CA ASP A 483 -0.90 17.27 15.92
C ASP A 483 -0.40 17.84 14.59
N ILE A 484 0.93 17.88 14.42
CA ILE A 484 1.55 18.38 13.18
C ILE A 484 1.80 17.26 12.16
N LEU A 485 2.05 16.01 12.62
CA LEU A 485 2.45 14.90 11.75
C LEU A 485 1.21 14.23 11.13
N ASN A 486 1.03 14.43 9.84
CA ASN A 486 -0.02 13.86 8.99
C ASN A 486 -1.41 13.83 9.66
N PRO A 487 -1.92 14.96 10.14
CA PRO A 487 -3.15 15.02 10.94
C PRO A 487 -4.37 14.52 10.18
N GLY A 488 -5.32 13.89 10.90
CA GLY A 488 -6.57 13.35 10.35
C GLY A 488 -6.42 12.00 9.62
N LYS A 489 -5.27 11.32 9.73
CA LYS A 489 -5.07 9.97 9.22
C LYS A 489 -5.26 8.91 10.30
N LEU A 490 -5.36 7.63 9.91
CA LEU A 490 -5.55 6.50 10.83
C LEU A 490 -6.76 6.65 11.78
N GLY A 491 -7.75 7.47 11.40
CA GLY A 491 -8.92 7.75 12.22
C GLY A 491 -8.64 8.55 13.50
N PHE A 492 -7.45 9.14 13.64
CA PHE A 492 -7.15 10.04 14.75
C PHE A 492 -7.98 11.31 14.66
N ALA A 493 -8.55 11.71 15.79
CA ALA A 493 -9.18 13.02 15.90
C ALA A 493 -8.09 14.10 15.76
N SER A 494 -8.35 15.10 14.92
CA SER A 494 -7.42 16.20 14.76
C SER A 494 -7.85 17.42 15.59
N SER A 495 -6.88 18.04 16.26
CA SER A 495 -7.07 19.31 16.96
C SER A 495 -7.26 20.50 16.00
N ARG A 496 -7.06 20.29 14.68
CA ARG A 496 -7.09 21.31 13.62
C ARG A 496 -8.49 21.62 13.08
N GLY A 497 -9.52 20.96 13.63
CA GLY A 497 -10.92 21.16 13.27
C GLY A 497 -11.45 20.15 12.26
N GLU A 498 -12.69 20.37 11.83
CA GLU A 498 -13.39 19.48 10.91
C GLU A 498 -12.98 19.69 9.46
N ILE A 499 -12.98 18.59 8.72
CA ILE A 499 -12.82 18.60 7.27
C ILE A 499 -14.22 18.67 6.65
N LYS A 500 -14.49 19.75 5.90
CA LYS A 500 -15.75 19.92 5.17
C LYS A 500 -15.56 19.59 3.70
N THR A 501 -16.46 18.81 3.15
CA THR A 501 -16.50 18.57 1.70
C THR A 501 -17.21 19.74 1.02
N LYS A 502 -16.62 20.30 -0.02
CA LYS A 502 -17.26 21.35 -0.84
C LYS A 502 -18.45 20.72 -1.55
N LYS A 503 -19.66 21.26 -1.34
CA LYS A 503 -20.86 20.87 -2.09
C LYS A 503 -20.78 21.32 -3.53
#